data_c466a85aced2b428510b3a688cf8b4a9
#
_entry.id   c466a85aced2b428510b3a688cf8b4a9
#
_cell.length_a   1.000
_cell.length_b   1.000
_cell.length_c   1.000
_cell.angle_alpha   90.00
_cell.angle_beta   90.00
_cell.angle_gamma   90.00
#
_symmetry.space_group_name_H-M   'P 1'
#
loop_
_entity.id
_entity.type
_entity.pdbx_description
1 polymer ?
#
loop_
_entity_poly.entity_id
_entity_poly.type
_entity_poly.pdbx_seq_one_letter_code
_entity_poly.pdbx_strand_id
1 'polypeptide(L)'
;LEKVIIPPSVTSLGGNVFEGCTSLTEIELPESITTIGLSCFKDCTSLAKISCPSLLSIPNFTFCNCTSLKEFEISSSAKSIGTSAFEHCESLINLTLPQGLESINACAFYFCSSISSIQIPSSVNFIGKCAFCECTKLNEIEIPELIDCIRSLSFKNCALLTNVIIPTSVVKIEDNAFEGCIALKSIIVPSSVNKIGNNVFKNCSSLEEVALPDSLTQIGASEFTNCKSLKKVEIPNTINIIGSFAFSDCSNLSSIFIPSSVESIGKCAFSDCSSLKEIKIP
;
A
#
# COMPACT_ATOMS: atom_id res chain seq x y z
N LEU A 1 -2.71 -6.40 -33.04
CA LEU A 1 -3.13 -7.80 -32.89
C LEU A 1 -4.45 -7.82 -32.14
N GLU A 2 -5.51 -8.42 -32.72
CA GLU A 2 -6.87 -8.40 -32.13
C GLU A 2 -7.21 -9.73 -31.44
N LYS A 3 -6.71 -10.84 -31.96
CA LYS A 3 -6.99 -12.17 -31.42
C LYS A 3 -5.78 -13.10 -31.55
N VAL A 4 -5.56 -13.92 -30.53
CA VAL A 4 -4.51 -14.93 -30.50
C VAL A 4 -5.11 -16.26 -30.08
N ILE A 5 -4.68 -17.31 -30.76
CA ILE A 5 -4.97 -18.70 -30.38
C ILE A 5 -3.63 -19.38 -30.14
N ILE A 6 -3.39 -19.84 -28.93
CA ILE A 6 -2.16 -20.53 -28.55
C ILE A 6 -2.40 -22.03 -28.55
N PRO A 7 -1.63 -22.80 -29.35
CA PRO A 7 -1.79 -24.26 -29.39
C PRO A 7 -1.48 -24.91 -28.03
N PRO A 8 -2.17 -26.02 -27.67
CA PRO A 8 -1.93 -26.74 -26.41
C PRO A 8 -0.52 -27.34 -26.27
N SER A 9 0.24 -27.39 -27.34
CA SER A 9 1.65 -27.84 -27.32
C SER A 9 2.62 -26.80 -26.79
N VAL A 10 2.17 -25.53 -26.64
CA VAL A 10 3.01 -24.44 -26.08
C VAL A 10 3.02 -24.59 -24.57
N THR A 11 4.21 -24.68 -23.98
CA THR A 11 4.39 -24.82 -22.51
C THR A 11 4.94 -23.58 -21.83
N SER A 12 5.43 -22.62 -22.59
CA SER A 12 5.93 -21.34 -22.06
C SER A 12 5.83 -20.22 -23.09
N LEU A 13 5.71 -18.98 -22.61
CA LEU A 13 5.85 -17.78 -23.44
C LEU A 13 7.11 -17.03 -22.99
N GLY A 14 7.86 -16.49 -23.93
CA GLY A 14 9.01 -15.62 -23.63
C GLY A 14 8.61 -14.27 -23.06
N GLY A 15 9.61 -13.45 -22.74
CA GLY A 15 9.35 -12.06 -22.34
C GLY A 15 8.86 -11.20 -23.52
N ASN A 16 8.01 -10.20 -23.21
CA ASN A 16 7.54 -9.19 -24.16
C ASN A 16 6.74 -9.73 -25.38
N VAL A 17 6.28 -10.99 -25.35
CA VAL A 17 5.67 -11.65 -26.53
C VAL A 17 4.48 -10.88 -27.08
N PHE A 18 3.65 -10.30 -26.23
CA PHE A 18 2.47 -9.53 -26.60
C PHE A 18 2.58 -8.06 -26.11
N GLU A 19 3.77 -7.60 -25.77
CA GLU A 19 3.95 -6.21 -25.33
C GLU A 19 3.43 -5.24 -26.40
N GLY A 20 2.62 -4.25 -25.99
CA GLY A 20 2.06 -3.25 -26.87
C GLY A 20 0.98 -3.75 -27.83
N CYS A 21 0.42 -4.94 -27.61
CA CYS A 21 -0.73 -5.42 -28.38
C CYS A 21 -2.00 -4.68 -27.97
N THR A 22 -2.08 -3.37 -28.26
CA THR A 22 -3.13 -2.45 -27.81
C THR A 22 -4.55 -2.80 -28.28
N SER A 23 -4.69 -3.59 -29.37
CA SER A 23 -6.00 -4.05 -29.87
C SER A 23 -6.42 -5.43 -29.37
N LEU A 24 -5.56 -6.09 -28.57
CA LEU A 24 -5.88 -7.41 -28.00
C LEU A 24 -6.89 -7.24 -26.87
N THR A 25 -8.10 -7.79 -27.04
CA THR A 25 -9.18 -7.64 -26.07
C THR A 25 -9.30 -8.80 -25.09
N GLU A 26 -8.99 -10.01 -25.57
CA GLU A 26 -9.03 -11.22 -24.77
C GLU A 26 -7.98 -12.23 -25.25
N ILE A 27 -7.51 -13.06 -24.33
CA ILE A 27 -6.65 -14.19 -24.63
C ILE A 27 -6.84 -15.29 -23.60
N GLU A 28 -6.80 -16.54 -24.03
CA GLU A 28 -6.85 -17.72 -23.17
C GLU A 28 -5.54 -18.49 -23.32
N LEU A 29 -4.82 -18.64 -22.22
CA LEU A 29 -3.61 -19.45 -22.18
C LEU A 29 -4.00 -20.90 -21.85
N PRO A 30 -3.50 -21.89 -22.61
CA PRO A 30 -3.76 -23.29 -22.32
C PRO A 30 -3.13 -23.72 -20.99
N GLU A 31 -3.68 -24.75 -20.36
CA GLU A 31 -3.18 -25.31 -19.08
C GLU A 31 -1.72 -25.80 -19.15
N SER A 32 -1.23 -26.07 -20.36
CA SER A 32 0.17 -26.45 -20.61
C SER A 32 1.16 -25.31 -20.30
N ILE A 33 0.70 -24.05 -20.29
CA ILE A 33 1.58 -22.90 -19.98
C ILE A 33 1.67 -22.71 -18.47
N THR A 34 2.80 -23.07 -17.90
CA THR A 34 3.11 -22.89 -16.47
C THR A 34 4.01 -21.69 -16.19
N THR A 35 4.66 -21.16 -17.23
CA THR A 35 5.56 -20.01 -17.13
C THR A 35 5.38 -19.05 -18.29
N ILE A 36 5.43 -17.76 -17.98
CA ILE A 36 5.51 -16.67 -18.95
C ILE A 36 6.70 -15.77 -18.59
N GLY A 37 7.24 -15.08 -19.58
CA GLY A 37 8.35 -14.15 -19.35
C GLY A 37 7.88 -12.78 -18.83
N LEU A 38 8.84 -11.95 -18.44
CA LEU A 38 8.55 -10.59 -17.99
C LEU A 38 7.87 -9.76 -19.11
N SER A 39 7.05 -8.78 -18.72
CA SER A 39 6.37 -7.83 -19.62
C SER A 39 5.53 -8.52 -20.73
N CYS A 40 5.11 -9.78 -20.54
CA CYS A 40 4.51 -10.58 -21.63
C CYS A 40 3.27 -9.92 -22.24
N PHE A 41 2.46 -9.22 -21.45
CA PHE A 41 1.25 -8.49 -21.86
C PHE A 41 1.31 -7.00 -21.50
N LYS A 42 2.50 -6.46 -21.23
CA LYS A 42 2.67 -5.06 -20.90
C LYS A 42 2.11 -4.17 -22.03
N ASP A 43 1.43 -3.07 -21.64
CA ASP A 43 0.82 -2.11 -22.56
C ASP A 43 -0.29 -2.69 -23.47
N CYS A 44 -0.88 -3.84 -23.09
CA CYS A 44 -2.07 -4.36 -23.74
C CYS A 44 -3.32 -3.60 -23.23
N THR A 45 -3.45 -2.34 -23.63
CA THR A 45 -4.43 -1.40 -23.03
C THR A 45 -5.90 -1.79 -23.23
N SER A 46 -6.23 -2.57 -24.27
CA SER A 46 -7.59 -3.08 -24.52
C SER A 46 -7.86 -4.44 -23.90
N LEU A 47 -6.85 -5.10 -23.28
CA LEU A 47 -7.01 -6.44 -22.73
C LEU A 47 -7.96 -6.40 -21.52
N ALA A 48 -9.19 -6.87 -21.74
CA ALA A 48 -10.24 -6.87 -20.72
C ALA A 48 -10.37 -8.21 -19.98
N LYS A 49 -9.92 -9.30 -20.62
CA LYS A 49 -10.01 -10.64 -20.06
C LYS A 49 -8.81 -11.49 -20.46
N ILE A 50 -8.26 -12.20 -19.49
CA ILE A 50 -7.21 -13.18 -19.68
C ILE A 50 -7.38 -14.34 -18.71
N SER A 51 -7.17 -15.56 -19.16
CA SER A 51 -7.14 -16.76 -18.33
C SER A 51 -5.73 -17.37 -18.35
N CYS A 52 -5.18 -17.61 -17.16
CA CYS A 52 -3.84 -18.16 -16.95
C CYS A 52 -3.88 -19.23 -15.85
N PRO A 53 -4.54 -20.39 -16.08
CA PRO A 53 -4.94 -21.30 -15.01
C PRO A 53 -3.79 -22.00 -14.28
N SER A 54 -2.61 -22.10 -14.90
CA SER A 54 -1.50 -22.95 -14.42
C SER A 54 -0.22 -22.18 -14.08
N LEU A 55 -0.24 -20.84 -14.05
CA LEU A 55 0.98 -20.07 -13.79
C LEU A 55 1.48 -20.27 -12.36
N LEU A 56 2.79 -20.54 -12.22
CA LEU A 56 3.47 -20.71 -10.93
C LEU A 56 3.85 -19.37 -10.27
N SER A 57 3.88 -18.30 -11.06
CA SER A 57 4.09 -16.93 -10.60
C SER A 57 3.61 -15.93 -11.65
N ILE A 58 3.35 -14.71 -11.25
CA ILE A 58 3.14 -13.58 -12.17
C ILE A 58 4.45 -12.80 -12.25
N PRO A 59 5.17 -12.83 -13.40
CA PRO A 59 6.45 -12.13 -13.52
C PRO A 59 6.35 -10.61 -13.47
N ASN A 60 7.51 -9.94 -13.40
CA ASN A 60 7.58 -8.48 -13.39
C ASN A 60 6.94 -7.88 -14.66
N PHE A 61 6.18 -6.80 -14.47
CA PHE A 61 5.53 -6.01 -15.53
C PHE A 61 4.56 -6.78 -16.42
N THR A 62 4.14 -7.99 -16.03
CA THR A 62 3.35 -8.87 -16.91
C THR A 62 2.13 -8.20 -17.50
N PHE A 63 1.34 -7.51 -16.68
CA PHE A 63 0.10 -6.81 -17.08
C PHE A 63 0.21 -5.29 -16.84
N CYS A 64 1.43 -4.76 -16.76
CA CYS A 64 1.64 -3.32 -16.57
C CYS A 64 0.93 -2.55 -17.70
N ASN A 65 0.13 -1.52 -17.35
CA ASN A 65 -0.72 -0.73 -18.25
C ASN A 65 -1.81 -1.54 -18.99
N CYS A 66 -2.25 -2.67 -18.47
CA CYS A 66 -3.48 -3.31 -18.96
C CYS A 66 -4.71 -2.58 -18.39
N THR A 67 -4.94 -1.34 -18.83
CA THR A 67 -5.91 -0.42 -18.24
C THR A 67 -7.36 -0.88 -18.33
N SER A 68 -7.69 -1.77 -19.28
CA SER A 68 -9.02 -2.35 -19.47
C SER A 68 -9.24 -3.67 -18.71
N LEU A 69 -8.22 -4.23 -18.05
CA LEU A 69 -8.33 -5.52 -17.34
C LEU A 69 -9.23 -5.36 -16.11
N LYS A 70 -10.38 -6.05 -16.11
CA LYS A 70 -11.41 -5.91 -15.08
C LYS A 70 -11.33 -6.96 -13.99
N GLU A 71 -10.97 -8.16 -14.36
CA GLU A 71 -10.87 -9.30 -13.45
C GLU A 71 -9.70 -10.20 -13.84
N PHE A 72 -9.08 -10.78 -12.84
CA PHE A 72 -8.00 -11.73 -13.03
C PHE A 72 -8.02 -12.77 -11.90
N GLU A 73 -8.02 -14.02 -12.30
CA GLU A 73 -7.89 -15.15 -11.39
C GLU A 73 -6.42 -15.63 -11.39
N ILE A 74 -5.76 -15.43 -10.27
CA ILE A 74 -4.39 -15.92 -10.09
C ILE A 74 -4.45 -17.43 -9.81
N SER A 75 -3.66 -18.19 -10.55
CA SER A 75 -3.52 -19.64 -10.36
C SER A 75 -3.30 -19.99 -8.89
N SER A 76 -4.00 -21.04 -8.41
CA SER A 76 -3.83 -21.55 -7.04
C SER A 76 -2.40 -22.02 -6.73
N SER A 77 -1.61 -22.29 -7.77
CA SER A 77 -0.19 -22.69 -7.67
C SER A 77 0.77 -21.52 -7.60
N ALA A 78 0.30 -20.28 -7.83
CA ALA A 78 1.17 -19.12 -7.86
C ALA A 78 1.73 -18.76 -6.48
N LYS A 79 3.05 -18.55 -6.42
CA LYS A 79 3.79 -18.23 -5.21
C LYS A 79 4.15 -16.74 -5.08
N SER A 80 4.20 -16.03 -6.20
CA SER A 80 4.61 -14.63 -6.18
C SER A 80 3.93 -13.79 -7.26
N ILE A 81 3.71 -12.52 -6.92
CA ILE A 81 3.33 -11.47 -7.86
C ILE A 81 4.53 -10.53 -8.01
N GLY A 82 5.04 -10.41 -9.22
CA GLY A 82 6.25 -9.68 -9.56
C GLY A 82 6.12 -8.17 -9.42
N THR A 83 7.26 -7.49 -9.52
CA THR A 83 7.32 -6.02 -9.51
C THR A 83 6.48 -5.46 -10.66
N SER A 84 5.64 -4.47 -10.34
CA SER A 84 4.77 -3.78 -11.33
C SER A 84 3.89 -4.71 -12.16
N ALA A 85 3.56 -5.91 -11.63
CA ALA A 85 2.88 -6.93 -12.41
C ALA A 85 1.49 -6.50 -12.88
N PHE A 86 0.77 -5.71 -12.08
CA PHE A 86 -0.55 -5.12 -12.39
C PHE A 86 -0.52 -3.59 -12.30
N GLU A 87 0.65 -2.97 -12.38
CA GLU A 87 0.77 -1.52 -12.36
C GLU A 87 -0.12 -0.88 -13.43
N HIS A 88 -0.92 0.15 -13.07
CA HIS A 88 -1.91 0.80 -13.95
C HIS A 88 -2.98 -0.13 -14.53
N CYS A 89 -3.33 -1.23 -13.85
CA CYS A 89 -4.56 -1.96 -14.15
C CYS A 89 -5.76 -1.23 -13.53
N GLU A 90 -6.07 -0.04 -14.06
CA GLU A 90 -7.02 0.91 -13.45
C GLU A 90 -8.46 0.39 -13.40
N SER A 91 -8.84 -0.52 -14.30
CA SER A 91 -10.17 -1.14 -14.33
C SER A 91 -10.30 -2.40 -13.47
N LEU A 92 -9.21 -2.87 -12.83
CA LEU A 92 -9.21 -4.12 -12.08
C LEU A 92 -10.06 -3.98 -10.81
N ILE A 93 -11.17 -4.75 -10.76
CA ILE A 93 -12.13 -4.71 -9.66
C ILE A 93 -12.03 -5.99 -8.83
N ASN A 94 -12.03 -7.14 -9.51
CA ASN A 94 -12.07 -8.45 -8.88
C ASN A 94 -10.70 -9.13 -9.03
N LEU A 95 -10.04 -9.33 -7.89
CA LEU A 95 -8.78 -10.06 -7.82
C LEU A 95 -8.81 -10.99 -6.61
N THR A 96 -8.65 -12.27 -6.87
CA THR A 96 -8.52 -13.28 -5.81
C THR A 96 -7.07 -13.73 -5.72
N LEU A 97 -6.48 -13.55 -4.54
CA LEU A 97 -5.12 -14.01 -4.24
C LEU A 97 -5.16 -15.46 -3.74
N PRO A 98 -4.32 -16.37 -4.26
CA PRO A 98 -4.33 -17.77 -3.85
C PRO A 98 -3.76 -17.97 -2.43
N GLN A 99 -4.30 -18.91 -1.68
CA GLN A 99 -3.92 -19.17 -0.29
C GLN A 99 -2.45 -19.60 -0.08
N GLY A 100 -1.76 -19.99 -1.17
CA GLY A 100 -0.34 -20.34 -1.14
C GLY A 100 0.59 -19.20 -1.57
N LEU A 101 0.08 -17.99 -1.80
CA LEU A 101 0.89 -16.84 -2.22
C LEU A 101 1.85 -16.42 -1.10
N GLU A 102 3.11 -16.22 -1.43
CA GLU A 102 4.17 -15.90 -0.46
C GLU A 102 4.61 -14.44 -0.55
N SER A 103 4.57 -13.84 -1.75
CA SER A 103 5.04 -12.47 -1.93
C SER A 103 4.24 -11.64 -2.92
N ILE A 104 4.07 -10.35 -2.58
CA ILE A 104 3.55 -9.27 -3.43
C ILE A 104 4.69 -8.26 -3.56
N ASN A 105 5.32 -8.16 -4.74
CA ASN A 105 6.52 -7.36 -4.90
C ASN A 105 6.22 -5.86 -5.11
N ALA A 106 7.29 -5.06 -5.30
CA ALA A 106 7.18 -3.62 -5.38
C ALA A 106 6.23 -3.17 -6.51
N CYS A 107 5.40 -2.17 -6.25
CA CYS A 107 4.46 -1.58 -7.22
C CYS A 107 3.48 -2.61 -7.85
N ALA A 108 3.30 -3.79 -7.25
CA ALA A 108 2.54 -4.87 -7.88
C ALA A 108 1.13 -4.45 -8.30
N PHE A 109 0.48 -3.58 -7.52
CA PHE A 109 -0.86 -3.03 -7.77
C PHE A 109 -0.86 -1.49 -7.77
N TYR A 110 0.27 -0.87 -8.12
CA TYR A 110 0.37 0.58 -8.22
C TYR A 110 -0.64 1.13 -9.23
N PHE A 111 -1.46 2.14 -8.82
CA PHE A 111 -2.56 2.69 -9.62
C PHE A 111 -3.67 1.69 -10.02
N CYS A 112 -3.86 0.60 -9.26
CA CYS A 112 -5.07 -0.22 -9.41
C CYS A 112 -6.26 0.48 -8.75
N SER A 113 -6.67 1.62 -9.31
CA SER A 113 -7.60 2.58 -8.70
C SER A 113 -9.04 2.07 -8.54
N SER A 114 -9.39 0.93 -9.17
CA SER A 114 -10.73 0.33 -9.05
C SER A 114 -10.83 -0.80 -8.02
N ILE A 115 -9.72 -1.30 -7.47
CA ILE A 115 -9.76 -2.32 -6.41
C ILE A 115 -10.38 -1.68 -5.16
N SER A 116 -11.55 -2.20 -4.74
CA SER A 116 -12.24 -1.72 -3.54
C SER A 116 -11.94 -2.55 -2.30
N SER A 117 -11.63 -3.81 -2.46
CA SER A 117 -11.21 -4.71 -1.39
C SER A 117 -10.25 -5.77 -1.94
N ILE A 118 -9.34 -6.24 -1.09
CA ILE A 118 -8.43 -7.34 -1.40
C ILE A 118 -8.12 -8.09 -0.11
N GLN A 119 -8.30 -9.40 -0.14
CA GLN A 119 -7.90 -10.25 0.97
C GLN A 119 -6.50 -10.80 0.73
N ILE A 120 -5.55 -10.38 1.57
CA ILE A 120 -4.18 -10.87 1.50
C ILE A 120 -4.10 -12.18 2.29
N PRO A 121 -3.70 -13.31 1.66
CA PRO A 121 -3.59 -14.59 2.35
C PRO A 121 -2.59 -14.56 3.50
N SER A 122 -2.87 -15.31 4.57
CA SER A 122 -1.97 -15.41 5.74
C SER A 122 -0.59 -16.00 5.42
N SER A 123 -0.42 -16.65 4.27
CA SER A 123 0.86 -17.16 3.76
C SER A 123 1.79 -16.05 3.25
N VAL A 124 1.27 -14.85 2.98
CA VAL A 124 2.09 -13.74 2.46
C VAL A 124 3.01 -13.22 3.55
N ASN A 125 4.31 -13.28 3.30
CA ASN A 125 5.37 -12.83 4.20
C ASN A 125 6.16 -11.63 3.67
N PHE A 126 5.82 -11.14 2.47
CA PHE A 126 6.45 -9.97 1.87
C PHE A 126 5.45 -9.13 1.09
N ILE A 127 5.36 -7.83 1.45
CA ILE A 127 4.65 -6.80 0.69
C ILE A 127 5.66 -5.71 0.35
N GLY A 128 5.87 -5.47 -0.94
CA GLY A 128 6.89 -4.56 -1.46
C GLY A 128 6.53 -3.08 -1.33
N LYS A 129 7.53 -2.22 -1.55
CA LYS A 129 7.34 -0.77 -1.63
C LYS A 129 6.28 -0.42 -2.69
N CYS A 130 5.42 0.57 -2.39
CA CYS A 130 4.35 1.04 -3.29
C CYS A 130 3.35 -0.05 -3.73
N ALA A 131 3.28 -1.21 -3.06
CA ALA A 131 2.52 -2.35 -3.57
C ALA A 131 1.04 -2.02 -3.84
N PHE A 132 0.41 -1.16 -3.04
CA PHE A 132 -0.98 -0.70 -3.19
C PHE A 132 -1.07 0.83 -3.29
N CYS A 133 0.02 1.51 -3.65
CA CYS A 133 0.02 2.96 -3.80
C CYS A 133 -0.96 3.38 -4.89
N GLU A 134 -1.76 4.44 -4.65
CA GLU A 134 -2.82 4.94 -5.55
C GLU A 134 -3.99 3.95 -5.79
N CYS A 135 -4.18 2.94 -4.92
CA CYS A 135 -5.39 2.15 -4.89
C CYS A 135 -6.52 2.97 -4.25
N THR A 136 -7.00 4.00 -4.94
CA THR A 136 -7.84 5.07 -4.36
C THR A 136 -9.20 4.59 -3.86
N LYS A 137 -9.72 3.46 -4.36
CA LYS A 137 -10.99 2.86 -3.91
C LYS A 137 -10.83 1.80 -2.83
N LEU A 138 -9.60 1.41 -2.49
CA LEU A 138 -9.36 0.43 -1.43
C LEU A 138 -9.88 0.98 -0.09
N ASN A 139 -10.86 0.27 0.51
CA ASN A 139 -11.56 0.77 1.69
C ASN A 139 -11.13 0.11 3.00
N GLU A 140 -10.59 -1.10 2.93
CA GLU A 140 -10.07 -1.84 4.09
C GLU A 140 -8.91 -2.73 3.68
N ILE A 141 -8.01 -3.01 4.61
CA ILE A 141 -6.89 -3.92 4.43
C ILE A 141 -6.53 -4.59 5.77
N GLU A 142 -6.36 -5.90 5.72
CA GLU A 142 -5.80 -6.68 6.81
C GLU A 142 -4.39 -7.12 6.42
N ILE A 143 -3.41 -6.71 7.24
CA ILE A 143 -2.00 -7.04 7.00
C ILE A 143 -1.72 -8.40 7.65
N PRO A 144 -1.17 -9.38 6.90
CA PRO A 144 -0.91 -10.72 7.43
C PRO A 144 0.12 -10.74 8.57
N GLU A 145 -0.05 -11.70 9.49
CA GLU A 145 0.80 -11.90 10.68
C GLU A 145 2.27 -12.27 10.37
N LEU A 146 2.61 -12.60 9.13
CA LEU A 146 3.99 -12.86 8.71
C LEU A 146 4.73 -11.59 8.23
N ILE A 147 4.05 -10.45 8.17
CA ILE A 147 4.66 -9.19 7.75
C ILE A 147 5.35 -8.54 8.95
N ASP A 148 6.65 -8.30 8.82
CA ASP A 148 7.48 -7.64 9.83
C ASP A 148 7.68 -6.13 9.60
N CYS A 149 7.43 -5.66 8.37
CA CYS A 149 7.65 -4.29 7.97
C CYS A 149 6.58 -3.80 6.98
N ILE A 150 5.91 -2.69 7.30
CA ILE A 150 5.12 -1.94 6.32
C ILE A 150 6.06 -1.04 5.55
N ARG A 151 6.28 -1.37 4.28
CA ARG A 151 7.29 -0.72 3.45
C ARG A 151 6.85 0.65 2.93
N SER A 152 7.82 1.44 2.51
CA SER A 152 7.57 2.82 2.04
C SER A 152 6.47 2.87 0.97
N LEU A 153 5.56 3.85 1.12
CA LEU A 153 4.52 4.15 0.14
C LEU A 153 3.50 3.00 -0.08
N SER A 154 3.52 1.93 0.74
CA SER A 154 2.71 0.72 0.46
C SER A 154 1.23 1.02 0.27
N PHE A 155 0.66 1.97 1.03
CA PHE A 155 -0.74 2.36 0.98
C PHE A 155 -0.92 3.86 0.74
N LYS A 156 0.11 4.51 0.16
CA LYS A 156 0.02 5.94 -0.14
C LYS A 156 -1.15 6.22 -1.08
N ASN A 157 -1.93 7.27 -0.76
CA ASN A 157 -3.10 7.72 -1.50
C ASN A 157 -4.21 6.66 -1.68
N CYS A 158 -4.30 5.68 -0.76
CA CYS A 158 -5.50 4.86 -0.63
C CYS A 158 -6.61 5.72 -0.01
N ALA A 159 -7.22 6.57 -0.84
CA ALA A 159 -8.07 7.68 -0.40
C ALA A 159 -9.31 7.23 0.38
N LEU A 160 -9.88 6.08 0.06
CA LEU A 160 -11.07 5.53 0.74
C LEU A 160 -10.73 4.55 1.87
N LEU A 161 -9.46 4.36 2.22
CA LEU A 161 -9.04 3.43 3.27
C LEU A 161 -9.51 3.94 4.64
N THR A 162 -10.47 3.21 5.23
CA THR A 162 -11.08 3.58 6.53
C THR A 162 -10.58 2.73 7.68
N ASN A 163 -10.14 1.51 7.40
CA ASN A 163 -9.71 0.55 8.41
C ASN A 163 -8.42 -0.17 7.98
N VAL A 164 -7.46 -0.21 8.91
CA VAL A 164 -6.19 -0.94 8.75
C VAL A 164 -5.92 -1.70 10.03
N ILE A 165 -5.77 -3.01 9.92
CA ILE A 165 -5.34 -3.85 11.03
C ILE A 165 -3.85 -4.13 10.85
N ILE A 166 -3.04 -3.58 11.76
CA ILE A 166 -1.58 -3.80 11.80
C ILE A 166 -1.31 -4.91 12.81
N PRO A 167 -0.74 -6.05 12.38
CA PRO A 167 -0.47 -7.17 13.29
C PRO A 167 0.72 -6.90 14.21
N THR A 168 0.81 -7.67 15.30
CA THR A 168 1.89 -7.56 16.29
C THR A 168 3.25 -8.08 15.80
N SER A 169 3.31 -8.68 14.62
CA SER A 169 4.56 -9.02 13.92
C SER A 169 5.28 -7.81 13.36
N VAL A 170 4.55 -6.71 13.08
CA VAL A 170 5.15 -5.51 12.48
C VAL A 170 6.03 -4.79 13.50
N VAL A 171 7.30 -4.61 13.15
CA VAL A 171 8.30 -3.90 13.98
C VAL A 171 8.67 -2.53 13.40
N LYS A 172 8.34 -2.28 12.13
CA LYS A 172 8.69 -1.05 11.42
C LYS A 172 7.61 -0.61 10.45
N ILE A 173 7.36 0.71 10.41
CA ILE A 173 6.56 1.37 9.37
C ILE A 173 7.47 2.38 8.66
N GLU A 174 7.64 2.24 7.34
CA GLU A 174 8.56 3.07 6.56
C GLU A 174 7.87 4.35 6.06
N ASP A 175 8.69 5.25 5.45
CA ASP A 175 8.26 6.59 5.01
C ASP A 175 7.03 6.55 4.09
N ASN A 176 6.09 7.47 4.32
CA ASN A 176 4.91 7.69 3.48
C ASN A 176 3.95 6.48 3.41
N ALA A 177 4.05 5.51 4.32
CA ALA A 177 3.31 4.24 4.20
C ALA A 177 1.80 4.42 4.07
N PHE A 178 1.20 5.39 4.78
CA PHE A 178 -0.22 5.74 4.76
C PHE A 178 -0.46 7.21 4.37
N GLU A 179 0.52 7.88 3.75
CA GLU A 179 0.35 9.26 3.29
C GLU A 179 -0.88 9.37 2.38
N GLY A 180 -1.75 10.35 2.64
CA GLY A 180 -2.92 10.60 1.80
C GLY A 180 -4.08 9.60 1.96
N CYS A 181 -4.10 8.79 3.02
CA CYS A 181 -5.26 7.97 3.39
C CYS A 181 -6.33 8.89 4.01
N ILE A 182 -7.01 9.68 3.17
CA ILE A 182 -7.86 10.80 3.61
C ILE A 182 -9.10 10.36 4.37
N ALA A 183 -9.59 9.13 4.18
CA ALA A 183 -10.75 8.58 4.89
C ALA A 183 -10.40 7.89 6.20
N LEU A 184 -9.10 7.69 6.52
CA LEU A 184 -8.65 6.99 7.73
C LEU A 184 -8.98 7.83 8.97
N LYS A 185 -9.85 7.30 9.85
CA LYS A 185 -10.31 8.03 11.06
C LYS A 185 -9.49 7.73 12.29
N SER A 186 -9.01 6.52 12.42
CA SER A 186 -8.19 6.08 13.54
C SER A 186 -7.24 4.98 13.11
N ILE A 187 -6.14 4.86 13.81
CA ILE A 187 -5.18 3.77 13.63
C ILE A 187 -4.53 3.42 14.97
N ILE A 188 -4.38 2.14 15.22
CA ILE A 188 -3.64 1.62 16.37
C ILE A 188 -2.29 1.11 15.87
N VAL A 189 -1.22 1.72 16.35
CA VAL A 189 0.15 1.26 16.09
C VAL A 189 0.52 0.28 17.19
N PRO A 190 0.80 -1.01 16.88
CA PRO A 190 1.10 -2.01 17.90
C PRO A 190 2.37 -1.70 18.69
N SER A 191 2.44 -2.21 19.92
CA SER A 191 3.62 -2.04 20.79
C SER A 191 4.91 -2.70 20.27
N SER A 192 4.80 -3.59 19.29
CA SER A 192 5.93 -4.18 18.55
C SER A 192 6.64 -3.17 17.65
N VAL A 193 5.94 -2.14 17.19
CA VAL A 193 6.52 -1.13 16.29
C VAL A 193 7.45 -0.22 17.07
N ASN A 194 8.74 -0.28 16.76
CA ASN A 194 9.79 0.52 17.39
C ASN A 194 10.37 1.60 16.48
N LYS A 195 9.94 1.64 15.21
CA LYS A 195 10.37 2.65 14.25
C LYS A 195 9.24 3.02 13.30
N ILE A 196 8.95 4.32 13.25
CA ILE A 196 8.06 4.94 12.27
C ILE A 196 8.88 5.93 11.42
N GLY A 197 8.68 5.90 10.10
CA GLY A 197 9.37 6.77 9.15
C GLY A 197 8.81 8.19 9.14
N ASN A 198 9.19 8.97 8.14
CA ASN A 198 8.65 10.31 7.93
C ASN A 198 7.36 10.29 7.09
N ASN A 199 6.50 11.30 7.27
CA ASN A 199 5.28 11.49 6.49
C ASN A 199 4.29 10.32 6.54
N VAL A 200 4.36 9.41 7.51
CA VAL A 200 3.58 8.17 7.48
C VAL A 200 2.08 8.44 7.43
N PHE A 201 1.58 9.41 8.20
CA PHE A 201 0.17 9.81 8.22
C PHE A 201 -0.06 11.21 7.62
N LYS A 202 0.89 11.75 6.87
CA LYS A 202 0.73 13.04 6.21
C LYS A 202 -0.50 13.05 5.31
N ASN A 203 -1.29 14.12 5.36
CA ASN A 203 -2.53 14.27 4.60
C ASN A 203 -3.66 13.28 4.96
N CYS A 204 -3.60 12.57 6.09
CA CYS A 204 -4.71 11.80 6.63
C CYS A 204 -5.74 12.76 7.24
N SER A 205 -6.46 13.50 6.39
CA SER A 205 -7.26 14.65 6.82
C SER A 205 -8.44 14.30 7.73
N SER A 206 -8.93 13.05 7.69
CA SER A 206 -10.00 12.56 8.58
C SER A 206 -9.47 11.90 9.86
N LEU A 207 -8.16 11.78 10.06
CA LEU A 207 -7.58 11.12 11.22
C LEU A 207 -7.91 11.93 12.49
N GLU A 208 -8.73 11.35 13.36
CA GLU A 208 -9.18 11.96 14.62
C GLU A 208 -8.34 11.52 15.80
N GLU A 209 -7.89 10.27 15.78
CA GLU A 209 -7.15 9.62 16.86
C GLU A 209 -6.03 8.74 16.33
N VAL A 210 -4.92 8.73 17.05
CA VAL A 210 -3.80 7.82 16.85
C VAL A 210 -3.27 7.36 18.20
N ALA A 211 -3.09 6.07 18.36
CA ALA A 211 -2.42 5.50 19.52
C ALA A 211 -0.97 5.16 19.15
N LEU A 212 -0.04 5.89 19.73
CA LEU A 212 1.41 5.68 19.56
C LEU A 212 1.94 4.80 20.69
N PRO A 213 2.75 3.78 20.39
CA PRO A 213 3.29 2.89 21.43
C PRO A 213 4.50 3.49 22.15
N ASP A 214 4.72 3.07 23.42
CA ASP A 214 5.87 3.43 24.24
C ASP A 214 7.22 2.88 23.71
N SER A 215 7.20 2.09 22.65
CA SER A 215 8.41 1.62 21.97
C SER A 215 9.06 2.66 21.06
N LEU A 216 8.35 3.76 20.76
CA LEU A 216 8.87 4.82 19.91
C LEU A 216 9.75 5.80 20.70
N THR A 217 10.81 6.29 20.07
CA THR A 217 11.70 7.33 20.62
C THR A 217 11.59 8.66 19.90
N GLN A 218 10.90 8.72 18.76
CA GLN A 218 10.71 9.95 18.00
C GLN A 218 9.37 9.98 17.28
N ILE A 219 8.88 11.18 17.02
CA ILE A 219 7.84 11.47 16.03
C ILE A 219 8.55 11.99 14.79
N GLY A 220 8.31 11.35 13.64
CA GLY A 220 8.99 11.64 12.38
C GLY A 220 8.70 13.03 11.82
N ALA A 221 9.51 13.47 10.85
CA ALA A 221 9.24 14.73 10.15
C ALA A 221 7.93 14.59 9.35
N SER A 222 7.09 15.64 9.44
CA SER A 222 5.77 15.70 8.78
C SER A 222 4.84 14.52 9.07
N GLU A 223 5.04 13.83 10.19
CA GLU A 223 4.31 12.60 10.54
C GLU A 223 2.79 12.76 10.44
N PHE A 224 2.26 13.88 10.98
CA PHE A 224 0.84 14.22 11.01
C PHE A 224 0.54 15.53 10.27
N THR A 225 1.42 15.97 9.36
CA THR A 225 1.15 17.20 8.59
C THR A 225 -0.20 17.09 7.88
N ASN A 226 -1.04 18.13 8.01
CA ASN A 226 -2.36 18.24 7.38
C ASN A 226 -3.36 17.15 7.86
N CYS A 227 -3.20 16.62 9.08
CA CYS A 227 -4.21 15.81 9.76
C CYS A 227 -5.25 16.74 10.39
N LYS A 228 -6.09 17.35 9.55
CA LYS A 228 -7.01 18.43 9.95
C LYS A 228 -8.01 18.05 11.04
N SER A 229 -8.43 16.79 11.06
CA SER A 229 -9.40 16.27 12.04
C SER A 229 -8.79 15.83 13.36
N LEU A 230 -7.46 15.80 13.48
CA LEU A 230 -6.75 15.32 14.67
C LEU A 230 -7.03 16.23 15.87
N LYS A 231 -7.69 15.67 16.90
CA LYS A 231 -8.18 16.41 18.08
C LYS A 231 -7.19 16.37 19.24
N LYS A 232 -6.59 15.22 19.44
CA LYS A 232 -5.67 14.93 20.54
C LYS A 232 -4.65 13.87 20.11
N VAL A 233 -3.43 14.00 20.57
CA VAL A 233 -2.39 12.97 20.48
C VAL A 233 -1.75 12.82 21.86
N GLU A 234 -1.65 11.58 22.31
CA GLU A 234 -0.87 11.25 23.49
C GLU A 234 0.56 10.92 23.06
N ILE A 235 1.49 11.77 23.46
CA ILE A 235 2.91 11.58 23.16
C ILE A 235 3.51 10.72 24.27
N PRO A 236 4.05 9.51 23.93
CA PRO A 236 4.69 8.65 24.92
C PRO A 236 5.87 9.33 25.62
N ASN A 237 6.09 8.97 26.89
CA ASN A 237 7.23 9.47 27.67
C ASN A 237 8.61 8.95 27.19
N THR A 238 8.63 8.14 26.19
CA THR A 238 9.85 7.63 25.52
C THR A 238 10.30 8.52 24.36
N ILE A 239 9.42 9.42 23.90
CA ILE A 239 9.73 10.35 22.80
C ILE A 239 10.72 11.41 23.26
N ASN A 240 11.85 11.51 22.56
CA ASN A 240 12.86 12.55 22.79
C ASN A 240 12.97 13.56 21.62
N ILE A 241 12.42 13.25 20.45
CA ILE A 241 12.45 14.13 19.28
C ILE A 241 11.04 14.25 18.67
N ILE A 242 10.59 15.48 18.44
CA ILE A 242 9.46 15.82 17.58
C ILE A 242 10.03 16.44 16.31
N GLY A 243 9.80 15.77 15.17
CA GLY A 243 10.38 16.14 13.88
C GLY A 243 9.85 17.46 13.33
N SER A 244 10.52 17.98 12.30
CA SER A 244 10.08 19.19 11.60
C SER A 244 8.72 18.97 10.94
N PHE A 245 7.81 19.97 11.07
CA PHE A 245 6.43 19.91 10.53
C PHE A 245 5.58 18.75 11.08
N ALA A 246 5.97 18.13 12.19
CA ALA A 246 5.32 16.89 12.67
C ALA A 246 3.81 17.01 12.82
N PHE A 247 3.29 18.14 13.27
CA PHE A 247 1.87 18.47 13.45
C PHE A 247 1.45 19.73 12.67
N SER A 248 2.20 20.13 11.64
CA SER A 248 1.82 21.31 10.84
C SER A 248 0.43 21.12 10.22
N ASP A 249 -0.40 22.18 10.20
CA ASP A 249 -1.77 22.16 9.67
C ASP A 249 -2.74 21.19 10.39
N CYS A 250 -2.45 20.76 11.62
CA CYS A 250 -3.40 20.04 12.47
C CYS A 250 -4.42 21.03 13.05
N SER A 251 -5.31 21.57 12.21
CA SER A 251 -6.16 22.71 12.56
C SER A 251 -7.17 22.44 13.69
N ASN A 252 -7.56 21.17 13.95
CA ASN A 252 -8.45 20.79 15.04
C ASN A 252 -7.72 20.31 16.30
N LEU A 253 -6.39 20.29 16.31
CA LEU A 253 -5.60 19.92 17.48
C LEU A 253 -5.78 20.98 18.57
N SER A 254 -6.59 20.67 19.59
CA SER A 254 -6.97 21.64 20.63
C SER A 254 -6.08 21.60 21.86
N SER A 255 -5.41 20.49 22.09
CA SER A 255 -4.48 20.31 23.21
C SER A 255 -3.42 19.26 22.87
N ILE A 256 -2.22 19.46 23.37
CA ILE A 256 -1.14 18.50 23.31
C ILE A 256 -0.28 18.63 24.57
N PHE A 257 0.10 17.50 25.14
CA PHE A 257 1.04 17.45 26.24
C PHE A 257 2.40 17.01 25.72
N ILE A 258 3.43 17.83 25.95
CA ILE A 258 4.81 17.52 25.60
C ILE A 258 5.49 16.92 26.85
N PRO A 259 5.87 15.64 26.83
CA PRO A 259 6.53 15.03 27.99
C PRO A 259 7.94 15.60 28.20
N SER A 260 8.43 15.51 29.45
CA SER A 260 9.76 16.02 29.83
C SER A 260 10.94 15.25 29.21
N SER A 261 10.65 14.13 28.57
CA SER A 261 11.62 13.36 27.76
C SER A 261 11.99 14.05 26.46
N VAL A 262 11.17 15.00 25.97
CA VAL A 262 11.42 15.66 24.68
C VAL A 262 12.56 16.66 24.80
N GLU A 263 13.65 16.38 24.08
CA GLU A 263 14.86 17.17 24.02
C GLU A 263 14.89 18.10 22.80
N SER A 264 14.14 17.79 21.74
CA SER A 264 14.15 18.56 20.50
C SER A 264 12.78 18.62 19.85
N ILE A 265 12.42 19.84 19.40
CA ILE A 265 11.22 20.11 18.59
C ILE A 265 11.68 20.77 17.29
N GLY A 266 11.35 20.12 16.16
CA GLY A 266 11.79 20.53 14.83
C GLY A 266 11.10 21.80 14.33
N LYS A 267 11.62 22.32 13.21
CA LYS A 267 11.09 23.51 12.54
C LYS A 267 9.60 23.34 12.21
N CYS A 268 8.78 24.36 12.51
CA CYS A 268 7.36 24.41 12.18
C CYS A 268 6.55 23.20 12.70
N ALA A 269 7.01 22.54 13.78
CA ALA A 269 6.38 21.33 14.29
C ALA A 269 4.88 21.49 14.59
N PHE A 270 4.43 22.68 14.98
CA PHE A 270 3.04 23.03 15.32
C PHE A 270 2.53 24.23 14.51
N SER A 271 3.12 24.53 13.33
CA SER A 271 2.62 25.64 12.51
C SER A 271 1.17 25.34 12.08
N ASP A 272 0.35 26.40 12.03
CA ASP A 272 -1.04 26.34 11.58
C ASP A 272 -1.97 25.39 12.39
N CYS A 273 -1.58 25.06 13.63
CA CYS A 273 -2.45 24.40 14.61
C CYS A 273 -3.44 25.41 15.19
N SER A 274 -4.40 25.88 14.39
CA SER A 274 -5.23 27.06 14.73
C SER A 274 -6.15 26.89 15.95
N SER A 275 -6.46 25.66 16.35
CA SER A 275 -7.23 25.34 17.56
C SER A 275 -6.39 25.21 18.83
N LEU A 276 -5.06 25.17 18.71
CA LEU A 276 -4.15 24.97 19.85
C LEU A 276 -3.97 26.30 20.59
N LYS A 277 -4.55 26.39 21.80
CA LYS A 277 -4.56 27.62 22.60
C LYS A 277 -3.34 27.75 23.48
N GLU A 278 -2.82 26.66 23.97
CA GLU A 278 -1.68 26.60 24.86
C GLU A 278 -0.85 25.36 24.61
N ILE A 279 0.45 25.49 24.67
CA ILE A 279 1.40 24.40 24.67
C ILE A 279 2.41 24.63 25.79
N LYS A 280 2.57 23.64 26.67
CA LYS A 280 3.62 23.66 27.69
C LYS A 280 4.79 22.85 27.19
N ILE A 281 5.93 23.53 27.11
CA ILE A 281 7.22 22.91 26.79
C ILE A 281 7.95 22.78 28.12
N PRO A 282 8.33 21.52 28.51
CA PRO A 282 8.97 21.24 29.79
C PRO A 282 10.35 21.86 29.91
#